data_52cf958e363808e76a6313bb9d069d3c
#
_entry.id   52cf958e363808e76a6313bb9d069d3c
#
_cell.length_a   1.000
_cell.length_b   1.000
_cell.length_c   1.000
_cell.angle_alpha   90.00
_cell.angle_beta   90.00
_cell.angle_gamma   90.00
#
_symmetry.space_group_name_H-M   'P 1'
#
loop_
_entity.id
_entity.type
_entity.pdbx_description
1 polymer ?
#
loop_
_entity_poly.entity_id
_entity_poly.type
_entity_poly.pdbx_seq_one_letter_code
_entity_poly.pdbx_strand_id
1 'polypeptide(L)'
;ILADTGESEIYADKKIFEIDLNKYSGTEDSLKKMREDYTNIYSVTDDKFNEKEFNEKVKKENQLKTKGIEVGHIFYFSDKYSKPMNCLIDDKSGKKTSVKMGSYGIGVSRLVGAMIEANYINDVMKWPKSISPFDVVIIPGISKNNKENLEKADKIYKALKKQNIDVLLDDVDENMS
;
A
#
# COMPACT_ATOMS: atom_id res chain seq x y z
N ILE A 1 4.10 -4.89 -1.75
CA ILE A 1 2.82 -5.60 -1.60
C ILE A 1 2.99 -7.00 -2.15
N LEU A 2 2.57 -8.01 -1.38
CA LEU A 2 2.64 -9.41 -1.82
C LEU A 2 1.53 -9.69 -2.82
N ALA A 3 1.91 -10.22 -4.00
CA ALA A 3 0.99 -10.61 -5.05
C ALA A 3 1.69 -11.58 -6.01
N ASP A 4 0.99 -12.57 -6.52
CA ASP A 4 1.55 -13.60 -7.42
C ASP A 4 2.04 -13.02 -8.75
N THR A 5 1.51 -11.88 -9.16
CA THR A 5 1.92 -11.11 -10.34
C THR A 5 3.16 -10.24 -10.10
N GLY A 6 3.74 -10.27 -8.90
CA GLY A 6 4.91 -9.48 -8.54
C GLY A 6 6.14 -9.80 -9.40
N GLU A 7 6.92 -8.77 -9.69
CA GLU A 7 8.16 -8.86 -10.46
C GLU A 7 9.37 -9.41 -9.68
N SER A 8 9.34 -9.30 -8.33
CA SER A 8 10.45 -9.73 -7.48
C SER A 8 10.08 -10.92 -6.61
N GLU A 9 10.97 -11.89 -6.48
CA GLU A 9 10.85 -12.92 -5.45
C GLU A 9 11.21 -12.33 -4.08
N ILE A 10 10.43 -12.69 -3.06
CA ILE A 10 10.60 -12.22 -1.69
C ILE A 10 10.79 -13.43 -0.77
N TYR A 11 11.81 -13.34 0.06
CA TYR A 11 12.13 -14.32 1.11
C TYR A 11 11.97 -13.64 2.46
N ALA A 12 11.04 -14.11 3.28
CA ALA A 12 10.68 -13.44 4.53
C ALA A 12 10.36 -14.43 5.66
N ASP A 13 10.38 -13.94 6.89
CA ASP A 13 9.75 -14.59 8.04
C ASP A 13 8.26 -14.25 8.06
N LYS A 14 7.39 -15.26 8.15
CA LYS A 14 5.92 -15.10 8.26
C LYS A 14 5.48 -14.21 9.40
N LYS A 15 6.33 -13.98 10.40
CA LYS A 15 6.06 -13.01 11.48
C LYS A 15 5.76 -11.60 10.99
N ILE A 16 6.17 -11.26 9.77
CA ILE A 16 5.82 -9.96 9.17
C ILE A 16 4.30 -9.72 9.10
N PHE A 17 3.49 -10.79 9.02
CA PHE A 17 2.03 -10.69 9.03
C PHE A 17 1.42 -10.51 10.42
N GLU A 18 2.22 -10.70 11.49
CA GLU A 18 1.77 -10.52 12.87
C GLU A 18 1.84 -9.04 13.29
N ILE A 19 2.45 -8.18 12.48
CA ILE A 19 2.54 -6.75 12.74
C ILE A 19 1.17 -6.12 12.51
N ASP A 20 0.57 -5.64 13.60
CA ASP A 20 -0.68 -4.89 13.55
C ASP A 20 -0.40 -3.41 13.30
N LEU A 21 -0.70 -2.94 12.10
CA LEU A 21 -0.49 -1.55 11.68
C LEU A 21 -1.33 -0.55 12.49
N ASN A 22 -2.44 -0.97 13.07
CA ASN A 22 -3.31 -0.10 13.87
C ASN A 22 -2.67 0.31 15.22
N LYS A 23 -1.58 -0.36 15.62
CA LYS A 23 -0.82 -0.01 16.83
C LYS A 23 0.04 1.23 16.67
N TYR A 24 0.24 1.70 15.42
CA TYR A 24 1.12 2.83 15.14
C TYR A 24 0.28 4.08 14.85
N SER A 25 0.55 5.13 15.63
CA SER A 25 0.06 6.48 15.33
C SER A 25 1.03 7.16 14.35
N GLY A 26 0.61 8.27 13.72
CA GLY A 26 1.48 9.04 12.81
C GLY A 26 2.57 9.87 13.53
N THR A 27 2.78 9.70 14.84
CA THR A 27 3.82 10.43 15.59
C THR A 27 5.22 9.91 15.29
N GLU A 28 6.24 10.75 15.40
CA GLU A 28 7.64 10.42 15.11
C GLU A 28 8.12 9.18 15.88
N ASP A 29 7.85 9.13 17.19
CA ASP A 29 8.25 7.99 18.03
C ASP A 29 7.56 6.70 17.62
N SER A 30 6.28 6.77 17.27
CA SER A 30 5.52 5.62 16.81
C SER A 30 6.01 5.10 15.44
N LEU A 31 6.34 6.01 14.51
CA LEU A 31 6.93 5.65 13.21
C LEU A 31 8.34 5.06 13.37
N LYS A 32 9.13 5.57 14.31
CA LYS A 32 10.44 5.00 14.65
C LYS A 32 10.30 3.57 15.18
N LYS A 33 9.36 3.35 16.10
CA LYS A 33 9.06 2.00 16.60
C LYS A 33 8.57 1.07 15.48
N MET A 34 7.68 1.53 14.62
CA MET A 34 7.22 0.75 13.46
C MET A 34 8.40 0.31 12.59
N ARG A 35 9.32 1.23 12.28
CA ARG A 35 10.54 0.91 11.51
C ARG A 35 11.35 -0.18 12.20
N GLU A 36 11.56 -0.08 13.53
CA GLU A 36 12.31 -1.06 14.31
C GLU A 36 11.63 -2.44 14.27
N ASP A 37 10.32 -2.49 14.49
CA ASP A 37 9.55 -3.74 14.47
C ASP A 37 9.64 -4.43 13.09
N TYR A 38 9.55 -3.68 11.98
CA TYR A 38 9.71 -4.24 10.62
C TYR A 38 11.14 -4.66 10.30
N THR A 39 12.14 -3.85 10.65
CA THR A 39 13.54 -4.13 10.31
C THR A 39 14.17 -5.27 11.13
N ASN A 40 13.54 -5.64 12.24
CA ASN A 40 13.94 -6.80 13.04
C ASN A 40 13.43 -8.14 12.47
N ILE A 41 12.52 -8.09 11.50
CA ILE A 41 12.00 -9.30 10.84
C ILE A 41 12.77 -9.49 9.52
N TYR A 42 13.28 -10.69 9.28
CA TYR A 42 13.98 -10.99 8.05
C TYR A 42 13.02 -10.89 6.85
N SER A 43 13.36 -10.04 5.91
CA SER A 43 12.66 -9.91 4.63
C SER A 43 13.61 -9.31 3.59
N VAL A 44 13.84 -10.03 2.50
CA VAL A 44 14.73 -9.61 1.42
C VAL A 44 14.15 -9.99 0.06
N THR A 45 14.58 -9.28 -0.96
CA THR A 45 14.36 -9.63 -2.36
C THR A 45 15.43 -10.59 -2.87
N ASP A 46 15.22 -11.23 -4.00
CA ASP A 46 16.10 -12.22 -4.61
C ASP A 46 17.54 -11.72 -4.83
N ASP A 47 17.70 -10.44 -5.17
CA ASP A 47 19.01 -9.80 -5.35
C ASP A 47 19.87 -9.75 -4.07
N LYS A 48 19.24 -9.83 -2.89
CA LYS A 48 19.89 -9.82 -1.57
C LYS A 48 19.76 -11.14 -0.84
N PHE A 49 19.11 -12.12 -1.45
CA PHE A 49 18.88 -13.42 -0.80
C PHE A 49 20.18 -14.20 -0.57
N ASN A 50 20.34 -14.69 0.65
CA ASN A 50 21.38 -15.62 1.02
C ASN A 50 20.76 -16.79 1.78
N GLU A 51 20.83 -17.98 1.19
CA GLU A 51 20.18 -19.19 1.72
C GLU A 51 20.69 -19.57 3.12
N LYS A 52 22.00 -19.43 3.36
CA LYS A 52 22.59 -19.75 4.65
C LYS A 52 22.06 -18.80 5.74
N GLU A 53 22.07 -17.52 5.47
CA GLU A 53 21.57 -16.49 6.37
C GLU A 53 20.07 -16.68 6.63
N PHE A 54 19.30 -16.99 5.60
CA PHE A 54 17.86 -17.25 5.72
C PHE A 54 17.57 -18.43 6.63
N ASN A 55 18.30 -19.56 6.45
CA ASN A 55 18.14 -20.75 7.27
C ASN A 55 18.62 -20.54 8.73
N GLU A 56 19.57 -19.65 8.96
CA GLU A 56 20.05 -19.30 10.30
C GLU A 56 19.08 -18.37 11.04
N LYS A 57 18.49 -17.41 10.33
CA LYS A 57 17.65 -16.36 10.93
C LYS A 57 16.17 -16.71 11.01
N VAL A 58 15.68 -17.53 10.10
CA VAL A 58 14.25 -17.85 9.99
C VAL A 58 14.02 -19.34 10.20
N LYS A 59 13.22 -19.69 11.20
CA LYS A 59 12.83 -21.07 11.45
C LYS A 59 12.10 -21.64 10.25
N LYS A 60 12.32 -22.91 9.93
CA LYS A 60 11.83 -23.57 8.72
C LYS A 60 10.30 -23.47 8.56
N GLU A 61 9.55 -23.57 9.63
CA GLU A 61 8.08 -23.40 9.65
C GLU A 61 7.61 -21.98 9.32
N ASN A 62 8.48 -20.99 9.57
CA ASN A 62 8.19 -19.58 9.33
C ASN A 62 8.73 -19.07 7.99
N GLN A 63 9.49 -19.90 7.27
CA GLN A 63 10.03 -19.48 5.99
C GLN A 63 8.91 -19.23 4.97
N LEU A 64 8.95 -18.07 4.33
CA LEU A 64 8.06 -17.67 3.26
C LEU A 64 8.88 -17.35 2.03
N LYS A 65 8.52 -17.98 0.91
CA LYS A 65 8.94 -17.56 -0.43
C LYS A 65 7.69 -17.17 -1.21
N THR A 66 7.66 -15.96 -1.72
CA THR A 66 6.51 -15.42 -2.45
C THR A 66 6.97 -14.40 -3.46
N LYS A 67 6.04 -13.76 -4.16
CA LYS A 67 6.32 -12.64 -5.05
C LYS A 67 5.77 -11.34 -4.48
N GLY A 68 6.33 -10.23 -4.92
CA GLY A 68 5.91 -8.90 -4.51
C GLY A 68 5.99 -7.87 -5.61
N ILE A 69 5.10 -6.90 -5.52
CA ILE A 69 5.08 -5.71 -6.36
C ILE A 69 5.76 -4.58 -5.58
N GLU A 70 6.82 -3.98 -6.14
CA GLU A 70 7.45 -2.80 -5.57
C GLU A 70 6.56 -1.57 -5.78
N VAL A 71 5.95 -1.07 -4.70
CA VAL A 71 5.08 0.11 -4.75
C VAL A 71 5.78 1.39 -4.35
N GLY A 72 6.94 1.29 -3.72
CA GLY A 72 7.75 2.45 -3.33
C GLY A 72 9.15 2.04 -2.93
N HIS A 73 10.07 3.01 -2.99
CA HIS A 73 11.47 2.80 -2.69
C HIS A 73 12.06 4.01 -1.95
N ILE A 74 12.95 3.72 -1.00
CA ILE A 74 13.73 4.72 -0.27
C ILE A 74 15.19 4.48 -0.57
N PHE A 75 15.88 5.52 -1.03
CA PHE A 75 17.31 5.49 -1.30
C PHE A 75 18.03 6.37 -0.28
N TYR A 76 19.06 5.85 0.35
CA TYR A 76 19.99 6.61 1.16
C TYR A 76 21.35 6.67 0.46
N PHE A 77 21.70 7.85 -0.03
CA PHE A 77 22.92 8.08 -0.80
C PHE A 77 24.09 8.56 0.07
N SER A 78 23.85 8.90 1.33
CA SER A 78 24.87 9.53 2.18
C SER A 78 25.51 10.75 1.51
N ASP A 79 26.81 10.79 1.36
CA ASP A 79 27.57 11.86 0.70
C ASP A 79 28.07 11.51 -0.71
N LYS A 80 27.56 10.39 -1.27
CA LYS A 80 27.97 9.89 -2.60
C LYS A 80 27.92 10.93 -3.72
N TYR A 81 26.91 11.79 -3.71
CA TYR A 81 26.73 12.83 -4.71
C TYR A 81 27.16 14.21 -4.20
N SER A 82 26.88 14.54 -2.96
CA SER A 82 27.20 15.85 -2.38
C SER A 82 28.71 16.11 -2.29
N LYS A 83 29.49 15.07 -1.96
CA LYS A 83 30.94 15.19 -1.84
C LYS A 83 31.63 15.54 -3.17
N PRO A 84 31.40 14.82 -4.31
CA PRO A 84 31.94 15.19 -5.61
C PRO A 84 31.47 16.59 -6.10
N MET A 85 30.24 16.99 -5.74
CA MET A 85 29.67 18.29 -6.06
C MET A 85 30.18 19.42 -5.15
N ASN A 86 31.02 19.12 -4.17
CA ASN A 86 31.49 20.04 -3.14
C ASN A 86 30.35 20.77 -2.41
N CYS A 87 29.22 20.09 -2.20
CA CYS A 87 28.06 20.61 -1.49
C CYS A 87 28.30 20.51 0.03
N LEU A 88 28.83 21.56 0.61
CA LEU A 88 29.25 21.66 2.00
C LEU A 88 28.34 22.60 2.79
N ILE A 89 28.08 22.24 4.04
CA ILE A 89 27.42 23.08 5.04
C ILE A 89 28.30 23.19 6.30
N ASP A 90 28.09 24.23 7.07
CA ASP A 90 28.69 24.30 8.38
C ASP A 90 27.83 23.53 9.40
N ASP A 91 28.45 22.62 10.12
CA ASP A 91 27.80 21.95 11.23
C ASP A 91 27.66 22.88 12.46
N LYS A 92 27.05 22.39 13.53
CA LYS A 92 26.85 23.18 14.77
C LYS A 92 28.15 23.67 15.43
N SER A 93 29.29 23.09 15.07
CA SER A 93 30.62 23.47 15.52
C SER A 93 31.35 24.41 14.56
N GLY A 94 30.73 24.78 13.44
CA GLY A 94 31.33 25.58 12.37
C GLY A 94 32.25 24.80 11.44
N LYS A 95 32.28 23.46 11.54
CA LYS A 95 33.08 22.62 10.65
C LYS A 95 32.34 22.32 9.36
N LYS A 96 33.04 22.46 8.22
CA LYS A 96 32.52 22.08 6.90
C LYS A 96 32.26 20.56 6.83
N THR A 97 31.04 20.18 6.47
CA THR A 97 30.64 18.78 6.30
C THR A 97 29.81 18.63 5.04
N SER A 98 29.94 17.48 4.36
CA SER A 98 29.14 17.17 3.18
C SER A 98 27.69 16.89 3.57
N VAL A 99 26.75 17.42 2.79
CA VAL A 99 25.32 17.18 2.98
C VAL A 99 25.02 15.70 2.79
N LYS A 100 24.24 15.11 3.71
CA LYS A 100 23.69 13.75 3.52
C LYS A 100 22.46 13.83 2.65
N MET A 101 22.39 12.94 1.67
CA MET A 101 21.34 12.93 0.66
C MET A 101 20.53 11.62 0.72
N GLY A 102 19.25 11.72 0.44
CA GLY A 102 18.36 10.60 0.25
C GLY A 102 17.29 10.94 -0.78
N SER A 103 16.61 9.93 -1.28
CA SER A 103 15.46 10.07 -2.17
C SER A 103 14.41 9.03 -1.80
N TYR A 104 13.18 9.33 -2.11
CA TYR A 104 12.08 8.38 -1.94
C TYR A 104 11.02 8.62 -3.00
N GLY A 105 10.30 7.58 -3.35
CA GLY A 105 9.23 7.66 -4.33
C GLY A 105 8.18 6.58 -4.13
N ILE A 106 6.96 6.87 -4.56
CA ILE A 106 5.83 5.93 -4.59
C ILE A 106 5.31 5.90 -6.02
N GLY A 107 5.14 4.67 -6.56
CA GLY A 107 4.52 4.45 -7.86
C GLY A 107 2.99 4.53 -7.75
N VAL A 108 2.42 5.74 -7.83
CA VAL A 108 0.99 5.96 -7.57
C VAL A 108 0.10 5.12 -8.50
N SER A 109 0.38 5.08 -9.79
CA SER A 109 -0.37 4.26 -10.76
C SER A 109 -0.16 2.76 -10.53
N ARG A 110 1.07 2.33 -10.24
CA ARG A 110 1.40 0.95 -9.87
C ARG A 110 0.68 0.52 -8.60
N LEU A 111 0.52 1.43 -7.64
CA LEU A 111 -0.19 1.16 -6.38
C LEU A 111 -1.64 0.74 -6.61
N VAL A 112 -2.34 1.32 -7.59
CA VAL A 112 -3.71 0.93 -7.95
C VAL A 112 -3.76 -0.55 -8.37
N GLY A 113 -2.90 -0.95 -9.31
CA GLY A 113 -2.79 -2.34 -9.74
C GLY A 113 -2.43 -3.29 -8.60
N ALA A 114 -1.45 -2.90 -7.77
CA ALA A 114 -1.03 -3.71 -6.62
C ALA A 114 -2.14 -3.90 -5.58
N MET A 115 -2.99 -2.90 -5.37
CA MET A 115 -4.15 -3.00 -4.48
C MET A 115 -5.23 -3.92 -5.04
N ILE A 116 -5.47 -3.89 -6.34
CA ILE A 116 -6.39 -4.81 -7.01
C ILE A 116 -5.89 -6.25 -6.84
N GLU A 117 -4.64 -6.53 -7.20
CA GLU A 117 -4.03 -7.85 -7.06
C GLU A 117 -4.10 -8.39 -5.62
N ALA A 118 -3.78 -7.56 -4.63
CA ALA A 118 -3.78 -7.97 -3.23
C ALA A 118 -5.17 -8.21 -2.64
N ASN A 119 -6.22 -7.69 -3.26
CA ASN A 119 -7.59 -7.75 -2.73
C ASN A 119 -8.58 -8.48 -3.67
N TYR A 120 -8.10 -9.08 -4.75
CA TYR A 120 -8.89 -9.93 -5.65
C TYR A 120 -8.94 -11.35 -5.07
N ILE A 121 -10.09 -11.74 -4.54
CA ILE A 121 -10.28 -13.01 -3.83
C ILE A 121 -11.55 -13.69 -4.36
N ASN A 122 -11.44 -14.93 -4.83
CA ASN A 122 -12.55 -15.71 -5.36
C ASN A 122 -13.34 -14.97 -6.46
N ASP A 123 -12.62 -14.44 -7.44
CA ASP A 123 -13.18 -13.69 -8.57
C ASP A 123 -13.93 -12.40 -8.20
N VAL A 124 -13.70 -11.90 -6.99
CA VAL A 124 -14.29 -10.66 -6.50
C VAL A 124 -13.23 -9.70 -5.99
N MET A 125 -13.29 -8.45 -6.47
CA MET A 125 -12.48 -7.36 -5.92
C MET A 125 -13.11 -6.86 -4.61
N LYS A 126 -12.36 -6.97 -3.51
CA LYS A 126 -12.77 -6.46 -2.19
C LYS A 126 -11.98 -5.19 -1.86
N TRP A 127 -12.56 -4.03 -2.13
CA TRP A 127 -11.93 -2.76 -1.81
C TRP A 127 -11.78 -2.57 -0.29
N PRO A 128 -10.55 -2.35 0.22
CA PRO A 128 -10.40 -1.84 1.58
C PRO A 128 -11.12 -0.49 1.73
N LYS A 129 -11.79 -0.30 2.86
CA LYS A 129 -12.61 0.91 3.09
C LYS A 129 -11.83 2.22 2.88
N SER A 130 -10.54 2.24 3.24
CA SER A 130 -9.67 3.43 3.13
C SER A 130 -9.37 3.87 1.70
N ILE A 131 -9.61 3.00 0.71
CA ILE A 131 -9.31 3.24 -0.71
C ILE A 131 -10.49 2.90 -1.61
N SER A 132 -11.62 2.55 -1.04
CA SER A 132 -12.85 2.33 -1.81
C SER A 132 -13.25 3.63 -2.51
N PRO A 133 -13.52 3.60 -3.82
CA PRO A 133 -13.92 4.80 -4.56
C PRO A 133 -15.26 5.36 -4.08
N PHE A 134 -16.13 4.52 -3.51
CA PHE A 134 -17.41 4.91 -2.93
C PHE A 134 -17.73 4.05 -1.70
N ASP A 135 -18.50 4.61 -0.77
CA ASP A 135 -19.02 3.86 0.38
C ASP A 135 -20.20 2.97 -0.01
N VAL A 136 -21.04 3.45 -0.94
CA VAL A 136 -22.26 2.79 -1.39
C VAL A 136 -22.45 2.96 -2.89
N VAL A 137 -22.84 1.88 -3.56
CA VAL A 137 -23.31 1.91 -4.94
C VAL A 137 -24.81 1.57 -4.97
N ILE A 138 -25.60 2.38 -5.61
CA ILE A 138 -27.05 2.16 -5.80
C ILE A 138 -27.27 1.75 -7.24
N ILE A 139 -27.81 0.54 -7.44
CA ILE A 139 -28.19 0.02 -8.74
C ILE A 139 -29.71 -0.09 -8.77
N PRO A 140 -30.43 0.72 -9.56
CA PRO A 140 -31.90 0.78 -9.53
C PRO A 140 -32.59 -0.47 -10.05
N GLY A 141 -31.90 -1.37 -10.72
CA GLY A 141 -32.49 -2.57 -11.30
C GLY A 141 -33.53 -2.25 -12.36
N ILE A 142 -33.13 -1.58 -13.42
CA ILE A 142 -34.04 -1.04 -14.43
C ILE A 142 -34.56 -2.15 -15.35
N SER A 143 -35.85 -2.45 -15.30
CA SER A 143 -36.62 -2.85 -16.48
C SER A 143 -37.17 -1.57 -17.13
N LYS A 144 -37.18 -1.49 -18.46
CA LYS A 144 -37.53 -0.30 -19.28
C LYS A 144 -38.77 0.50 -18.88
N ASN A 145 -39.55 0.03 -17.91
CA ASN A 145 -40.82 0.65 -17.45
C ASN A 145 -40.84 1.02 -15.96
N ASN A 146 -39.72 0.99 -15.26
CA ASN A 146 -39.76 1.12 -13.79
C ASN A 146 -39.29 2.48 -13.28
N LYS A 147 -40.07 3.54 -13.60
CA LYS A 147 -39.89 4.89 -13.04
C LYS A 147 -39.88 4.93 -11.51
N GLU A 148 -40.65 4.04 -10.87
CA GLU A 148 -40.75 3.97 -9.42
C GLU A 148 -39.39 3.59 -8.76
N ASN A 149 -38.61 2.68 -9.36
CA ASN A 149 -37.30 2.31 -8.84
C ASN A 149 -36.29 3.46 -8.96
N LEU A 150 -36.31 4.19 -10.07
CA LEU A 150 -35.49 5.38 -10.26
C LEU A 150 -35.80 6.48 -9.24
N GLU A 151 -37.10 6.74 -8.98
CA GLU A 151 -37.49 7.72 -7.96
C GLU A 151 -37.07 7.27 -6.55
N LYS A 152 -37.17 5.98 -6.22
CA LYS A 152 -36.68 5.42 -4.94
C LYS A 152 -35.18 5.55 -4.83
N ALA A 153 -34.44 5.19 -5.88
CA ALA A 153 -32.98 5.28 -5.93
C ALA A 153 -32.49 6.72 -5.73
N ASP A 154 -33.14 7.71 -6.41
CA ASP A 154 -32.83 9.14 -6.24
C ASP A 154 -33.07 9.62 -4.81
N LYS A 155 -34.20 9.20 -4.19
CA LYS A 155 -34.48 9.51 -2.78
C LYS A 155 -33.42 8.96 -1.83
N ILE A 156 -33.01 7.69 -2.03
CA ILE A 156 -31.97 7.05 -1.22
C ILE A 156 -30.63 7.77 -1.44
N TYR A 157 -30.25 8.03 -2.69
CA TYR A 157 -29.05 8.78 -3.05
C TYR A 157 -28.98 10.12 -2.31
N LYS A 158 -30.04 10.93 -2.41
CA LYS A 158 -30.11 12.24 -1.74
C LYS A 158 -30.05 12.14 -0.22
N ALA A 159 -30.65 11.10 0.37
CA ALA A 159 -30.62 10.88 1.81
C ALA A 159 -29.21 10.53 2.30
N LEU A 160 -28.49 9.66 1.59
CA LEU A 160 -27.13 9.28 1.92
C LEU A 160 -26.14 10.43 1.72
N LYS A 161 -26.25 11.19 0.61
CA LYS A 161 -25.42 12.38 0.38
C LYS A 161 -25.58 13.44 1.47
N LYS A 162 -26.80 13.63 2.03
CA LYS A 162 -27.02 14.53 3.18
C LYS A 162 -26.28 14.09 4.45
N GLN A 163 -25.93 12.82 4.57
CA GLN A 163 -25.16 12.25 5.68
C GLN A 163 -23.64 12.24 5.40
N ASN A 164 -23.17 12.89 4.32
CA ASN A 164 -21.78 12.89 3.85
C ASN A 164 -21.24 11.49 3.53
N ILE A 165 -22.13 10.57 3.12
CA ILE A 165 -21.74 9.25 2.62
C ILE A 165 -21.40 9.41 1.12
N ASP A 166 -20.29 8.83 0.70
CA ASP A 166 -19.90 8.85 -0.71
C ASP A 166 -20.64 7.77 -1.49
N VAL A 167 -21.50 8.22 -2.41
CA VAL A 167 -22.48 7.35 -3.09
C VAL A 167 -22.34 7.50 -4.59
N LEU A 168 -22.24 6.37 -5.28
CA LEU A 168 -22.45 6.28 -6.73
C LEU A 168 -23.88 5.83 -7.01
N LEU A 169 -24.58 6.55 -7.88
CA LEU A 169 -25.84 6.09 -8.47
C LEU A 169 -25.52 5.61 -9.89
N ASP A 170 -25.71 4.32 -10.13
CA ASP A 170 -25.57 3.73 -11.46
C ASP A 170 -26.86 4.01 -12.24
N ASP A 171 -26.78 4.89 -13.23
CA ASP A 171 -27.89 5.30 -14.08
C ASP A 171 -27.81 4.69 -15.50
N VAL A 172 -26.93 3.71 -15.69
CA VAL A 172 -26.78 3.00 -16.97
C VAL A 172 -28.01 2.15 -17.23
N ASP A 173 -28.64 2.35 -18.41
CA ASP A 173 -29.82 1.58 -18.84
C ASP A 173 -29.43 0.25 -19.46
N GLU A 174 -28.78 -0.61 -18.63
CA GLU A 174 -28.42 -1.97 -19.00
C GLU A 174 -29.12 -2.98 -18.10
N ASN A 175 -29.52 -4.11 -18.68
CA ASN A 175 -30.08 -5.20 -17.90
C ASN A 175 -29.00 -5.77 -16.98
N MET A 176 -29.30 -5.92 -15.70
CA MET A 176 -28.46 -6.72 -14.79
C MET A 176 -28.44 -8.16 -15.33
N SER A 177 -27.29 -8.57 -15.88
CA SER A 177 -27.03 -9.94 -16.30
C SER A 177 -26.46 -10.75 -15.14
#